data_84e228ec1dc6445c53e72e36f126de23
#
_entry.id   84e228ec1dc6445c53e72e36f126de23
#
_cell.length_a   1.000
_cell.length_b   1.000
_cell.length_c   1.000
_cell.angle_alpha   90.00
_cell.angle_beta   90.00
_cell.angle_gamma   90.00
#
_symmetry.space_group_name_H-M   'P 1'
#
loop_
_entity.id
_entity.type
_entity.pdbx_description
1 polymer ?
#
loop_
_entity_poly.entity_id
_entity_poly.type
_entity_poly.pdbx_seq_one_letter_code
_entity_poly.pdbx_strand_id
1 'polypeptide(L)'
;MSPPLPTRIIERRDTQDSLPNSPVKSEPSAKKTTTEPHRSGFGNTGGAAAVPAAKKTEAPPAKPKLDPKDFIFLKRNGEKLVKAPGTINGQQFVIDSCEDCEIYVLDMCDSLMIDDCKNCKIVVGPTTGSIFIRDCEDCQCVFMCRQYRSRDCKNMDTYLHVTTRPIIETSSNMRFGCWDFHYDGLAEQMDKAGISVYQNFWSHIYNFNPDSGTWSLLPSDATAIAALEPLPEFPELEGVAASLANGATPPLCARTWGERDPPDGTGEGCLVMIPAADAHMAREVLQMAETAKVLLVRTNICQLNEAWLKPFLEGGGLEGGGLVKSLATGKCVGLEFGGEGCVEALRGLASSGGFAFLDNPDHYAEWRYMGVDG
;
A
#
# COMPACT_ATOMS: atom_id res chain seq x y z
N MET A 1 47.76 -4.23 -21.79
CA MET A 1 46.55 -3.75 -22.49
C MET A 1 45.73 -4.99 -22.83
N SER A 2 44.76 -5.30 -21.99
CA SER A 2 43.83 -6.41 -22.18
C SER A 2 42.55 -5.84 -22.86
N PRO A 3 41.92 -6.56 -23.77
CA PRO A 3 40.73 -6.08 -24.46
C PRO A 3 39.50 -6.07 -23.54
N PRO A 4 38.54 -5.16 -23.75
CA PRO A 4 37.33 -5.09 -22.94
C PRO A 4 36.42 -6.29 -23.22
N LEU A 5 35.79 -6.78 -22.16
CA LEU A 5 34.76 -7.83 -22.19
C LEU A 5 33.49 -7.35 -22.88
N PRO A 6 32.77 -8.19 -23.62
CA PRO A 6 31.57 -7.81 -24.32
C PRO A 6 30.40 -7.59 -23.33
N THR A 7 29.75 -6.46 -23.45
CA THR A 7 28.51 -6.11 -22.78
C THR A 7 27.41 -7.06 -23.23
N ARG A 8 26.90 -7.89 -22.35
CA ARG A 8 25.75 -8.76 -22.59
C ARG A 8 24.50 -7.91 -22.52
N ILE A 9 23.94 -7.61 -23.67
CA ILE A 9 22.59 -7.03 -23.76
C ILE A 9 21.60 -8.15 -23.44
N ILE A 10 20.93 -8.04 -22.30
CA ILE A 10 19.80 -8.91 -21.98
C ILE A 10 18.59 -8.34 -22.72
N GLU A 11 18.26 -8.93 -23.85
CA GLU A 11 16.98 -8.68 -24.51
C GLU A 11 15.86 -9.22 -23.61
N ARG A 12 15.09 -8.32 -23.03
CA ARG A 12 13.81 -8.64 -22.38
C ARG A 12 12.86 -9.11 -23.48
N ARG A 13 12.47 -10.37 -23.44
CA ARG A 13 11.35 -10.87 -24.24
C ARG A 13 10.07 -10.34 -23.59
N ASP A 14 9.46 -9.36 -24.24
CA ASP A 14 8.09 -8.95 -23.98
C ASP A 14 7.15 -10.08 -24.38
N THR A 15 6.64 -10.83 -23.41
CA THR A 15 5.45 -11.64 -23.61
C THR A 15 4.25 -10.73 -23.47
N GLN A 16 3.78 -10.22 -24.60
CA GLN A 16 2.45 -9.62 -24.71
C GLN A 16 1.41 -10.73 -24.55
N ASP A 17 0.90 -10.91 -23.34
CA ASP A 17 -0.37 -11.59 -23.11
C ASP A 17 -1.50 -10.59 -23.33
N SER A 18 -2.11 -10.71 -24.51
CA SER A 18 -3.31 -9.99 -24.89
C SER A 18 -4.51 -10.55 -24.12
N LEU A 19 -5.01 -9.79 -23.17
CA LEU A 19 -6.32 -10.05 -22.55
C LEU A 19 -7.44 -9.76 -23.54
N PRO A 20 -8.48 -10.60 -23.66
CA PRO A 20 -9.56 -10.40 -24.60
C PRO A 20 -10.50 -9.27 -24.14
N ASN A 21 -10.71 -8.31 -25.03
CA ASN A 21 -11.74 -7.29 -24.96
C ASN A 21 -13.14 -7.93 -24.88
N SER A 22 -13.80 -7.80 -23.73
CA SER A 22 -15.23 -8.07 -23.61
C SER A 22 -16.02 -6.79 -23.88
N PRO A 23 -16.99 -6.79 -24.79
CA PRO A 23 -17.76 -5.59 -25.10
C PRO A 23 -18.78 -5.31 -23.99
N VAL A 24 -18.76 -4.10 -23.46
CA VAL A 24 -19.80 -3.56 -22.59
C VAL A 24 -21.09 -3.45 -23.39
N LYS A 25 -22.09 -4.29 -23.09
CA LYS A 25 -23.47 -4.16 -23.58
C LYS A 25 -24.17 -3.08 -22.76
N SER A 26 -24.52 -2.00 -23.40
CA SER A 26 -25.48 -0.99 -22.91
C SER A 26 -26.89 -1.58 -22.94
N GLU A 27 -27.53 -1.69 -21.78
CA GLU A 27 -28.95 -2.01 -21.69
C GLU A 27 -29.83 -0.75 -21.86
N PRO A 28 -30.96 -0.84 -22.55
CA PRO A 28 -31.85 0.30 -22.77
C PRO A 28 -32.85 0.45 -21.62
N SER A 29 -33.07 1.73 -21.30
CA SER A 29 -34.07 2.29 -20.40
C SER A 29 -35.47 1.66 -20.56
N ALA A 30 -36.02 1.09 -19.47
CA ALA A 30 -37.39 0.58 -19.41
C ALA A 30 -38.39 1.68 -19.05
N LYS A 31 -39.37 1.83 -19.92
CA LYS A 31 -40.53 2.73 -19.78
C LYS A 31 -41.45 2.26 -18.64
N LYS A 32 -41.87 3.22 -17.81
CA LYS A 32 -42.98 3.07 -16.85
C LYS A 32 -44.32 2.83 -17.60
N THR A 33 -44.99 1.73 -17.29
CA THR A 33 -46.40 1.57 -17.56
C THR A 33 -47.18 1.43 -16.24
N THR A 34 -48.06 2.36 -16.03
CA THR A 34 -49.08 2.40 -15.00
C THR A 34 -50.20 1.40 -15.37
N THR A 35 -50.58 0.53 -14.43
CA THR A 35 -51.89 -0.17 -14.44
C THR A 35 -52.46 -0.23 -13.02
N GLU A 36 -53.63 0.31 -12.87
CA GLU A 36 -54.47 0.33 -11.66
C GLU A 36 -55.08 -1.04 -11.35
N PRO A 37 -55.54 -1.27 -10.10
CA PRO A 37 -55.95 -2.56 -9.64
C PRO A 37 -57.46 -2.82 -9.77
N HIS A 38 -57.85 -4.02 -10.22
CA HIS A 38 -59.19 -4.53 -10.13
C HIS A 38 -59.50 -5.09 -8.74
N ARG A 39 -60.63 -4.62 -8.22
CA ARG A 39 -61.32 -5.00 -7.00
C ARG A 39 -62.11 -6.28 -7.20
N SER A 40 -61.96 -7.29 -6.33
CA SER A 40 -63.02 -8.24 -6.04
C SER A 40 -62.95 -8.67 -4.57
N GLY A 41 -64.06 -8.46 -3.87
CA GLY A 41 -64.23 -8.79 -2.48
C GLY A 41 -64.76 -10.23 -2.29
N PHE A 42 -64.63 -10.69 -1.07
CA PHE A 42 -65.49 -11.63 -0.31
C PHE A 42 -64.75 -11.90 1.01
N GLY A 43 -65.26 -11.55 2.17
CA GLY A 43 -66.28 -12.24 2.90
C GLY A 43 -65.73 -12.64 4.26
N ASN A 44 -66.14 -11.93 5.24
CA ASN A 44 -66.14 -11.99 6.70
C ASN A 44 -66.12 -13.40 7.33
N THR A 45 -65.34 -13.61 8.42
CA THR A 45 -65.82 -14.07 9.75
C THR A 45 -64.66 -14.16 10.77
N GLY A 46 -64.77 -13.42 11.84
CA GLY A 46 -64.67 -13.80 13.24
C GLY A 46 -63.37 -14.26 13.88
N GLY A 47 -62.91 -13.50 14.88
CA GLY A 47 -62.00 -14.00 15.88
C GLY A 47 -61.06 -12.92 16.45
N ALA A 48 -61.52 -12.19 17.48
CA ALA A 48 -60.69 -11.25 18.22
C ALA A 48 -59.69 -11.99 19.10
N ALA A 49 -58.39 -11.80 18.84
CA ALA A 49 -57.35 -12.06 19.83
C ALA A 49 -56.48 -10.81 19.91
N ALA A 50 -56.41 -10.22 21.09
CA ALA A 50 -55.64 -9.03 21.41
C ALA A 50 -54.13 -9.30 21.22
N VAL A 51 -53.50 -8.54 20.32
CA VAL A 51 -52.05 -8.52 20.14
C VAL A 51 -51.49 -7.46 21.11
N PRO A 52 -50.46 -7.79 21.91
CA PRO A 52 -49.82 -6.79 22.80
C PRO A 52 -49.13 -5.72 21.97
N ALA A 53 -49.26 -4.45 22.40
CA ALA A 53 -48.69 -3.29 21.79
C ALA A 53 -47.15 -3.45 21.63
N ALA A 54 -46.68 -3.44 20.39
CA ALA A 54 -45.25 -3.41 20.06
C ALA A 54 -44.65 -2.10 20.65
N LYS A 55 -43.62 -2.25 21.49
CA LYS A 55 -42.79 -1.17 21.93
C LYS A 55 -42.25 -0.47 20.69
N LYS A 56 -42.46 0.85 20.60
CA LYS A 56 -41.82 1.72 19.63
C LYS A 56 -40.30 1.60 19.86
N THR A 57 -39.58 0.93 18.98
CA THR A 57 -38.14 1.01 18.87
C THR A 57 -37.81 2.44 18.46
N GLU A 58 -37.09 3.15 19.32
CA GLU A 58 -36.52 4.46 18.99
C GLU A 58 -35.67 4.30 17.73
N ALA A 59 -35.91 5.18 16.76
CA ALA A 59 -35.09 5.25 15.56
C ALA A 59 -33.63 5.55 15.97
N PRO A 60 -32.64 4.92 15.34
CA PRO A 60 -31.24 5.21 15.64
C PRO A 60 -30.96 6.71 15.46
N PRO A 61 -30.10 7.30 16.30
CA PRO A 61 -29.82 8.72 16.22
C PRO A 61 -29.36 9.11 14.83
N ALA A 62 -29.91 10.20 14.29
CA ALA A 62 -29.54 10.71 12.99
C ALA A 62 -28.02 10.99 12.96
N LYS A 63 -27.33 10.43 11.96
CA LYS A 63 -25.91 10.71 11.75
C LYS A 63 -25.70 12.23 11.65
N PRO A 64 -24.68 12.80 12.31
CA PRO A 64 -24.40 14.23 12.22
C PRO A 64 -24.22 14.61 10.74
N LYS A 65 -24.83 15.73 10.35
CA LYS A 65 -24.65 16.28 8.99
C LYS A 65 -23.23 16.81 8.89
N LEU A 66 -22.40 16.14 8.08
CA LEU A 66 -21.04 16.58 7.78
C LEU A 66 -21.08 17.81 6.84
N ASP A 67 -20.29 18.83 7.14
CA ASP A 67 -20.12 19.95 6.20
C ASP A 67 -19.08 19.54 5.14
N PRO A 68 -19.40 19.53 3.85
CA PRO A 68 -18.44 19.20 2.78
C PRO A 68 -17.17 20.05 2.79
N LYS A 69 -17.23 21.27 3.36
CA LYS A 69 -16.08 22.16 3.47
C LYS A 69 -15.01 21.66 4.43
N ASP A 70 -15.37 20.78 5.37
CA ASP A 70 -14.43 20.18 6.30
C ASP A 70 -13.54 19.11 5.62
N PHE A 71 -13.92 18.66 4.42
CA PHE A 71 -13.28 17.57 3.70
C PHE A 71 -12.62 18.03 2.39
N ILE A 72 -12.26 19.31 2.30
CA ILE A 72 -11.59 19.87 1.12
C ILE A 72 -10.60 20.98 1.50
N PHE A 73 -9.43 20.96 0.87
CA PHE A 73 -8.55 22.11 0.72
C PHE A 73 -8.63 22.57 -0.73
N LEU A 74 -9.17 23.78 -0.95
CA LEU A 74 -9.43 24.29 -2.29
C LEU A 74 -8.81 25.68 -2.46
N LYS A 75 -8.03 25.86 -3.53
CA LYS A 75 -7.45 27.16 -3.95
C LYS A 75 -6.67 27.84 -2.83
N ARG A 76 -5.78 27.07 -2.19
CA ARG A 76 -4.90 27.57 -1.13
C ARG A 76 -3.56 27.96 -1.74
N ASN A 77 -2.92 28.99 -1.20
CA ASN A 77 -1.64 29.44 -1.70
C ASN A 77 -0.72 29.89 -0.55
N GLY A 78 0.50 29.31 -0.50
CA GLY A 78 1.51 29.64 0.50
C GLY A 78 1.11 29.28 1.94
N GLU A 79 0.20 28.35 2.13
CA GLU A 79 -0.36 28.01 3.44
C GLU A 79 0.20 26.68 3.98
N LYS A 80 0.27 26.61 5.32
CA LYS A 80 0.51 25.36 6.05
C LYS A 80 -0.83 24.86 6.58
N LEU A 81 -1.23 23.66 6.16
CA LEU A 81 -2.56 23.11 6.38
C LEU A 81 -2.44 21.74 7.05
N VAL A 82 -3.24 21.50 8.10
CA VAL A 82 -3.28 20.21 8.79
C VAL A 82 -4.72 19.73 8.97
N LYS A 83 -4.93 18.43 8.82
CA LYS A 83 -6.08 17.68 9.30
C LYS A 83 -5.58 16.69 10.35
N ALA A 84 -5.91 16.99 11.59
CA ALA A 84 -5.51 16.20 12.76
C ALA A 84 -6.21 14.83 12.80
N PRO A 85 -5.64 13.84 13.51
CA PRO A 85 -6.30 12.56 13.76
C PRO A 85 -7.74 12.72 14.30
N GLY A 86 -8.68 11.94 13.75
CA GLY A 86 -10.09 11.96 14.14
C GLY A 86 -10.93 13.07 13.52
N THR A 87 -10.41 13.87 12.59
CA THR A 87 -11.16 14.95 11.93
C THR A 87 -11.84 14.51 10.63
N ILE A 88 -11.30 13.48 9.97
CA ILE A 88 -11.83 12.94 8.70
C ILE A 88 -12.58 11.63 8.94
N ASN A 89 -12.01 10.74 9.75
CA ASN A 89 -12.66 9.48 10.14
C ASN A 89 -13.17 8.63 8.98
N GLY A 90 -12.34 8.42 7.96
CA GLY A 90 -12.68 7.57 6.82
C GLY A 90 -13.67 8.20 5.84
N GLN A 91 -13.82 9.51 5.80
CA GLN A 91 -14.52 10.20 4.72
C GLN A 91 -13.58 10.42 3.53
N GLN A 92 -14.15 10.72 2.38
CA GLN A 92 -13.39 11.18 1.22
C GLN A 92 -12.79 12.56 1.50
N PHE A 93 -11.60 12.82 0.97
CA PHE A 93 -10.95 14.11 1.09
C PHE A 93 -10.47 14.61 -0.27
N VAL A 94 -10.48 15.93 -0.47
CA VAL A 94 -10.08 16.57 -1.74
C VAL A 94 -9.05 17.66 -1.46
N ILE A 95 -7.99 17.70 -2.29
CA ILE A 95 -7.01 18.78 -2.36
C ILE A 95 -7.02 19.27 -3.80
N ASP A 96 -7.40 20.52 -4.03
CA ASP A 96 -7.61 21.01 -5.39
C ASP A 96 -7.10 22.44 -5.54
N SER A 97 -6.38 22.70 -6.63
CA SER A 97 -5.87 24.01 -7.03
C SER A 97 -5.03 24.69 -5.92
N CYS A 98 -4.16 23.92 -5.24
CA CYS A 98 -3.27 24.43 -4.21
C CYS A 98 -1.87 24.72 -4.79
N GLU A 99 -1.25 25.82 -4.34
CA GLU A 99 0.08 26.24 -4.80
C GLU A 99 0.95 26.67 -3.61
N ASP A 100 2.23 26.29 -3.63
CA ASP A 100 3.23 26.63 -2.59
C ASP A 100 2.79 26.24 -1.16
N CYS A 101 2.01 25.16 -1.01
CA CYS A 101 1.43 24.75 0.27
C CYS A 101 2.18 23.57 0.91
N GLU A 102 2.16 23.53 2.25
CA GLU A 102 2.52 22.37 3.05
C GLU A 102 1.25 21.76 3.66
N ILE A 103 0.85 20.56 3.19
CA ILE A 103 -0.44 19.95 3.49
C ILE A 103 -0.23 18.62 4.20
N TYR A 104 -0.80 18.49 5.40
CA TYR A 104 -0.71 17.30 6.23
C TYR A 104 -2.11 16.78 6.57
N VAL A 105 -2.48 15.65 5.99
CA VAL A 105 -3.73 14.93 6.27
C VAL A 105 -3.37 13.72 7.13
N LEU A 106 -3.34 13.91 8.44
CA LEU A 106 -2.87 12.92 9.44
C LEU A 106 -4.01 12.09 10.01
N ASP A 107 -4.99 11.78 9.19
CA ASP A 107 -6.13 10.95 9.57
C ASP A 107 -6.46 9.92 8.49
N MET A 108 -7.23 8.91 8.86
CA MET A 108 -7.68 7.89 7.93
C MET A 108 -8.72 8.47 6.96
N CYS A 109 -8.50 8.23 5.65
CA CYS A 109 -9.42 8.58 4.57
C CYS A 109 -10.02 7.32 3.92
N ASP A 110 -11.22 7.45 3.32
CA ASP A 110 -11.75 6.43 2.40
C ASP A 110 -11.03 6.49 1.06
N SER A 111 -11.03 7.66 0.45
CA SER A 111 -10.31 7.96 -0.79
C SER A 111 -9.89 9.42 -0.82
N LEU A 112 -8.88 9.72 -1.62
CA LEU A 112 -8.36 11.08 -1.72
C LEU A 112 -8.13 11.43 -3.18
N MET A 113 -8.58 12.64 -3.58
CA MET A 113 -8.33 13.23 -4.89
C MET A 113 -7.45 14.47 -4.72
N ILE A 114 -6.39 14.53 -5.54
CA ILE A 114 -5.47 15.67 -5.57
C ILE A 114 -5.42 16.15 -7.01
N ASP A 115 -5.88 17.36 -7.25
CA ASP A 115 -5.98 17.92 -8.59
C ASP A 115 -5.34 19.32 -8.67
N ASP A 116 -4.69 19.63 -9.80
CA ASP A 116 -4.15 20.97 -10.14
C ASP A 116 -3.25 21.58 -9.06
N CYS A 117 -2.43 20.78 -8.37
CA CYS A 117 -1.53 21.27 -7.32
C CYS A 117 -0.11 21.51 -7.86
N LYS A 118 0.53 22.63 -7.39
CA LYS A 118 1.89 23.00 -7.80
C LYS A 118 2.77 23.34 -6.61
N ASN A 119 4.03 22.90 -6.68
CA ASN A 119 5.07 23.18 -5.68
C ASN A 119 4.59 22.93 -4.24
N CYS A 120 3.85 21.82 -4.02
CA CYS A 120 3.29 21.49 -2.73
C CYS A 120 4.04 20.32 -2.07
N LYS A 121 4.12 20.35 -0.73
CA LYS A 121 4.45 19.20 0.10
C LYS A 121 3.16 18.60 0.63
N ILE A 122 2.88 17.33 0.31
CA ILE A 122 1.59 16.70 0.65
C ILE A 122 1.82 15.38 1.37
N VAL A 123 1.41 15.31 2.62
CA VAL A 123 1.44 14.08 3.44
C VAL A 123 0.03 13.59 3.67
N VAL A 124 -0.23 12.31 3.39
CA VAL A 124 -1.54 11.69 3.60
C VAL A 124 -1.38 10.37 4.35
N GLY A 125 -2.08 10.23 5.46
CA GLY A 125 -2.16 9.02 6.26
C GLY A 125 -2.91 7.87 5.57
N PRO A 126 -3.25 6.80 6.32
CA PRO A 126 -3.85 5.60 5.77
C PRO A 126 -5.15 5.87 5.00
N THR A 127 -5.16 5.50 3.72
CA THR A 127 -6.32 5.64 2.83
C THR A 127 -6.79 4.25 2.42
N THR A 128 -8.03 3.87 2.83
CA THR A 128 -8.59 2.53 2.63
C THR A 128 -8.81 2.17 1.17
N GLY A 129 -9.02 3.16 0.33
CA GLY A 129 -9.20 3.05 -1.11
C GLY A 129 -8.02 3.65 -1.89
N SER A 130 -8.34 4.54 -2.81
CA SER A 130 -7.38 5.10 -3.75
C SER A 130 -6.97 6.53 -3.40
N ILE A 131 -5.69 6.84 -3.60
CA ILE A 131 -5.21 8.19 -3.82
C ILE A 131 -5.06 8.37 -5.34
N PHE A 132 -5.81 9.31 -5.90
CA PHE A 132 -5.74 9.68 -7.29
C PHE A 132 -5.22 11.11 -7.42
N ILE A 133 -4.05 11.28 -8.06
CA ILE A 133 -3.40 12.57 -8.25
C ILE A 133 -3.33 12.91 -9.73
N ARG A 134 -3.76 14.12 -10.11
CA ARG A 134 -3.85 14.55 -11.50
C ARG A 134 -3.39 15.99 -11.69
N ASP A 135 -2.85 16.27 -12.88
CA ASP A 135 -2.52 17.62 -13.34
C ASP A 135 -1.63 18.38 -12.33
N CYS A 136 -0.77 17.63 -11.58
CA CYS A 136 0.10 18.19 -10.54
C CYS A 136 1.54 18.32 -11.03
N GLU A 137 2.23 19.36 -10.56
CA GLU A 137 3.62 19.65 -10.96
C GLU A 137 4.48 20.07 -9.75
N ASP A 138 5.75 19.62 -9.76
CA ASP A 138 6.78 20.00 -8.78
C ASP A 138 6.39 19.70 -7.31
N CYS A 139 5.66 18.62 -7.04
CA CYS A 139 5.21 18.27 -5.70
C CYS A 139 6.04 17.14 -5.05
N GLN A 140 6.16 17.24 -3.72
CA GLN A 140 6.71 16.20 -2.86
C GLN A 140 5.56 15.54 -2.08
N CYS A 141 5.38 14.25 -2.29
CA CYS A 141 4.24 13.50 -1.78
C CYS A 141 4.67 12.35 -0.87
N VAL A 142 3.95 12.14 0.23
CA VAL A 142 4.18 11.04 1.17
C VAL A 142 2.83 10.38 1.45
N PHE A 143 2.57 9.22 0.85
CA PHE A 143 1.25 8.62 0.81
C PHE A 143 1.22 7.18 1.33
N MET A 144 0.19 6.87 2.11
CA MET A 144 -0.15 5.52 2.51
C MET A 144 -1.55 5.17 2.02
N CYS A 145 -1.69 4.17 1.13
CA CYS A 145 -2.98 3.84 0.53
C CYS A 145 -3.06 2.40 0.03
N ARG A 146 -4.28 1.96 -0.29
CA ARG A 146 -4.46 0.70 -0.98
C ARG A 146 -4.04 0.80 -2.45
N GLN A 147 -4.46 1.86 -3.16
CA GLN A 147 -4.15 2.08 -4.57
C GLN A 147 -3.61 3.49 -4.79
N TYR A 148 -2.57 3.60 -5.60
CA TYR A 148 -2.04 4.88 -6.06
C TYR A 148 -2.17 4.97 -7.58
N ARG A 149 -2.72 6.08 -8.05
CA ARG A 149 -2.78 6.42 -9.48
C ARG A 149 -2.39 7.86 -9.69
N SER A 150 -1.50 8.10 -10.66
CA SER A 150 -1.19 9.45 -11.13
C SER A 150 -1.47 9.57 -12.62
N ARG A 151 -1.96 10.73 -13.03
CA ARG A 151 -2.21 11.06 -14.43
C ARG A 151 -1.86 12.52 -14.72
N ASP A 152 -1.24 12.75 -15.88
CA ASP A 152 -0.87 14.09 -16.36
C ASP A 152 -0.03 14.89 -15.33
N CYS A 153 0.81 14.19 -14.54
CA CYS A 153 1.67 14.78 -13.52
C CYS A 153 3.11 14.93 -14.01
N LYS A 154 3.86 15.88 -13.42
CA LYS A 154 5.23 16.18 -13.81
C LYS A 154 6.11 16.55 -12.63
N ASN A 155 7.38 16.09 -12.62
CA ASN A 155 8.37 16.39 -11.59
C ASN A 155 7.88 16.06 -10.17
N MET A 156 7.41 14.83 -9.95
CA MET A 156 6.86 14.41 -8.67
C MET A 156 7.84 13.51 -7.92
N ASP A 157 8.07 13.81 -6.64
CA ASP A 157 8.75 12.92 -5.71
C ASP A 157 7.69 12.29 -4.79
N THR A 158 7.53 10.97 -4.86
CA THR A 158 6.46 10.30 -4.12
C THR A 158 7.00 9.15 -3.28
N TYR A 159 6.90 9.28 -1.96
CA TYR A 159 7.23 8.23 -1.00
C TYR A 159 5.95 7.44 -0.68
N LEU A 160 5.96 6.13 -0.98
CA LEU A 160 4.77 5.30 -0.92
C LEU A 160 4.85 4.16 0.08
N HIS A 161 3.75 3.95 0.80
CA HIS A 161 3.32 2.65 1.29
C HIS A 161 2.01 2.30 0.59
N VAL A 162 2.04 1.31 -0.31
CA VAL A 162 0.89 0.99 -1.16
C VAL A 162 0.72 -0.51 -1.30
N THR A 163 -0.52 -1.01 -1.12
CA THR A 163 -0.78 -2.45 -1.04
C THR A 163 -1.10 -3.10 -2.38
N THR A 164 -1.17 -2.31 -3.46
CA THR A 164 -1.26 -2.78 -4.85
C THR A 164 -0.24 -2.05 -5.71
N ARG A 165 -0.10 -2.45 -6.95
CA ARG A 165 0.83 -1.84 -7.90
C ARG A 165 0.52 -0.36 -8.14
N PRO A 166 1.46 0.58 -7.90
CA PRO A 166 1.29 1.98 -8.29
C PRO A 166 1.14 2.12 -9.81
N ILE A 167 0.22 2.97 -10.22
CA ILE A 167 -0.10 3.18 -11.64
C ILE A 167 0.23 4.63 -12.02
N ILE A 168 0.97 4.80 -13.13
CA ILE A 168 1.23 6.10 -13.74
C ILE A 168 0.71 6.14 -15.18
N GLU A 169 0.15 7.27 -15.56
CA GLU A 169 -0.44 7.52 -16.88
C GLU A 169 -0.07 8.92 -17.34
N THR A 170 0.37 9.09 -18.59
CA THR A 170 0.70 10.38 -19.22
C THR A 170 1.55 11.33 -18.37
N SER A 171 2.37 10.79 -17.47
CA SER A 171 3.17 11.54 -16.50
C SER A 171 4.65 11.49 -16.85
N SER A 172 5.43 12.46 -16.40
CA SER A 172 6.88 12.54 -16.69
C SER A 172 7.70 12.95 -15.48
N ASN A 173 8.95 12.46 -15.41
CA ASN A 173 9.87 12.72 -14.31
C ASN A 173 9.25 12.39 -12.94
N MET A 174 8.60 11.23 -12.84
CA MET A 174 8.04 10.71 -11.60
C MET A 174 9.13 9.95 -10.86
N ARG A 175 9.39 10.27 -9.58
CA ARG A 175 10.39 9.56 -8.78
C ARG A 175 9.72 8.95 -7.54
N PHE A 176 10.05 7.68 -7.25
CA PHE A 176 9.41 6.94 -6.17
C PHE A 176 10.39 6.51 -5.10
N GLY A 177 9.99 6.63 -3.84
CA GLY A 177 10.70 6.19 -2.66
C GLY A 177 9.83 5.35 -1.73
N CYS A 178 10.47 4.62 -0.81
CA CYS A 178 9.76 3.88 0.21
C CYS A 178 9.27 4.84 1.29
N TRP A 179 8.05 4.64 1.78
CA TRP A 179 7.51 5.33 2.97
C TRP A 179 8.39 5.08 4.19
N ASP A 180 8.74 6.14 4.89
CA ASP A 180 9.48 6.11 6.17
C ASP A 180 9.01 7.21 7.14
N PHE A 181 7.80 7.72 6.93
CA PHE A 181 7.20 8.74 7.78
C PHE A 181 6.39 8.12 8.92
N HIS A 182 6.42 8.73 10.09
CA HIS A 182 5.67 8.27 11.27
C HIS A 182 5.06 9.46 12.00
N TYR A 183 3.88 9.27 12.58
CA TYR A 183 3.20 10.21 13.46
C TYR A 183 2.33 9.46 14.47
N ASP A 184 1.96 10.14 15.56
CA ASP A 184 1.17 9.53 16.62
C ASP A 184 -0.23 9.13 16.12
N GLY A 185 -0.63 7.90 16.42
CA GLY A 185 -1.91 7.32 15.97
C GLY A 185 -1.85 6.61 14.62
N LEU A 186 -0.71 6.61 13.91
CA LEU A 186 -0.58 5.94 12.61
C LEU A 186 -0.90 4.45 12.68
N ALA A 187 -0.44 3.75 13.73
CA ALA A 187 -0.65 2.31 13.87
C ALA A 187 -2.13 1.94 13.95
N GLU A 188 -2.90 2.65 14.78
CA GLU A 188 -4.34 2.45 14.94
C GLU A 188 -5.12 2.80 13.65
N GLN A 189 -4.66 3.81 12.93
CA GLN A 189 -5.25 4.17 11.65
C GLN A 189 -4.98 3.12 10.58
N MET A 190 -3.77 2.55 10.52
CA MET A 190 -3.43 1.43 9.62
C MET A 190 -4.30 0.21 9.89
N ASP A 191 -4.47 -0.17 11.17
CA ASP A 191 -5.32 -1.29 11.56
C ASP A 191 -6.78 -1.07 11.12
N LYS A 192 -7.33 0.12 11.34
CA LYS A 192 -8.69 0.49 10.90
C LYS A 192 -8.83 0.50 9.38
N ALA A 193 -7.79 0.93 8.67
CA ALA A 193 -7.76 0.94 7.21
C ALA A 193 -7.52 -0.45 6.60
N GLY A 194 -7.13 -1.44 7.40
CA GLY A 194 -6.75 -2.77 6.92
C GLY A 194 -5.46 -2.76 6.09
N ILE A 195 -4.58 -1.80 6.34
CA ILE A 195 -3.27 -1.68 5.68
C ILE A 195 -2.22 -2.36 6.55
N SER A 196 -1.56 -3.38 6.01
CA SER A 196 -0.49 -4.08 6.71
C SER A 196 0.85 -3.38 6.57
N VAL A 197 1.66 -3.40 7.63
CA VAL A 197 3.06 -2.92 7.61
C VAL A 197 3.97 -3.77 6.71
N TYR A 198 3.54 -4.98 6.36
CA TYR A 198 4.31 -5.95 5.56
C TYR A 198 3.84 -6.07 4.11
N GLN A 199 2.95 -5.20 3.63
CA GLN A 199 2.48 -5.24 2.24
C GLN A 199 2.74 -3.89 1.57
N ASN A 200 3.89 -3.78 0.89
CA ASN A 200 4.27 -2.53 0.25
C ASN A 200 4.91 -2.76 -1.13
N PHE A 201 4.17 -2.41 -2.17
CA PHE A 201 4.60 -2.52 -3.58
C PHE A 201 5.10 -1.19 -4.16
N TRP A 202 5.62 -0.28 -3.33
CA TRP A 202 5.98 1.09 -3.70
C TRP A 202 6.91 1.22 -4.92
N SER A 203 7.76 0.25 -5.17
CA SER A 203 8.73 0.26 -6.27
C SER A 203 8.25 -0.49 -7.53
N HIS A 204 7.11 -1.21 -7.43
CA HIS A 204 6.59 -2.04 -8.52
C HIS A 204 5.66 -1.24 -9.44
N ILE A 205 6.21 -0.25 -10.14
CA ILE A 205 5.45 0.74 -10.92
C ILE A 205 4.90 0.13 -12.20
N TYR A 206 3.60 0.32 -12.47
CA TYR A 206 2.98 0.07 -13.76
C TYR A 206 2.80 1.38 -14.52
N ASN A 207 3.45 1.49 -15.68
CA ASN A 207 3.34 2.66 -16.52
C ASN A 207 2.49 2.34 -17.76
N PHE A 208 1.36 3.02 -17.90
CA PHE A 208 0.51 2.87 -19.09
C PHE A 208 1.16 3.40 -20.38
N ASN A 209 2.12 4.31 -20.26
CA ASN A 209 2.82 4.93 -21.37
C ASN A 209 4.33 4.62 -21.25
N PRO A 210 4.80 3.44 -21.68
CA PRO A 210 6.13 2.94 -21.38
C PRO A 210 7.27 3.64 -22.14
N ASP A 211 7.21 4.94 -22.27
CA ASP A 211 8.30 5.73 -22.85
C ASP A 211 9.46 5.89 -21.85
N SER A 212 10.68 6.00 -22.38
CA SER A 212 11.87 6.17 -21.56
C SER A 212 11.85 7.49 -20.79
N GLY A 213 12.28 7.46 -19.52
CA GLY A 213 12.41 8.67 -18.67
C GLY A 213 11.13 9.16 -18.03
N THR A 214 10.05 8.39 -18.07
CA THR A 214 8.80 8.76 -17.40
C THR A 214 8.88 8.62 -15.88
N TRP A 215 9.62 7.63 -15.38
CA TRP A 215 9.79 7.42 -13.95
C TRP A 215 11.14 6.80 -13.58
N SER A 216 11.51 6.96 -12.31
CA SER A 216 12.69 6.34 -11.70
C SER A 216 12.48 6.14 -10.20
N LEU A 217 13.38 5.39 -9.54
CA LEU A 217 13.42 5.32 -8.09
C LEU A 217 14.30 6.45 -7.54
N LEU A 218 13.87 7.06 -6.43
CA LEU A 218 14.67 8.02 -5.67
C LEU A 218 15.95 7.33 -5.15
N PRO A 219 17.03 8.05 -4.86
CA PRO A 219 18.23 7.48 -4.24
C PRO A 219 17.89 6.61 -3.03
N SER A 220 18.68 5.57 -2.78
CA SER A 220 18.39 4.61 -1.70
C SER A 220 18.46 5.20 -0.30
N ASP A 221 19.18 6.28 -0.14
CA ASP A 221 19.32 7.07 1.09
C ASP A 221 18.31 8.22 1.21
N ALA A 222 17.54 8.50 0.16
CA ALA A 222 16.49 9.51 0.21
C ALA A 222 15.38 9.11 1.18
N THR A 223 14.98 10.03 2.07
CA THR A 223 13.93 9.83 3.07
C THR A 223 12.78 10.81 2.89
N ALA A 224 11.55 10.38 3.22
CA ALA A 224 10.39 11.26 3.19
C ALA A 224 10.58 12.46 4.12
N ILE A 225 11.19 12.21 5.27
CA ILE A 225 11.45 13.24 6.28
C ILE A 225 12.38 14.30 5.76
N ALA A 226 13.53 13.92 5.17
CA ALA A 226 14.46 14.89 4.60
C ALA A 226 13.86 15.70 3.44
N ALA A 227 12.93 15.09 2.68
CA ALA A 227 12.20 15.80 1.64
C ALA A 227 11.20 16.83 2.20
N LEU A 228 10.63 16.57 3.38
CA LEU A 228 9.66 17.45 4.02
C LEU A 228 10.28 18.55 4.88
N GLU A 229 11.54 18.42 5.30
CA GLU A 229 12.20 19.41 6.15
C GLU A 229 12.28 20.81 5.49
N PRO A 230 12.16 21.90 6.31
CA PRO A 230 11.81 21.88 7.72
C PRO A 230 10.31 21.54 7.91
N LEU A 231 10.00 20.70 8.90
CA LEU A 231 8.60 20.38 9.22
C LEU A 231 7.89 21.61 9.79
N PRO A 232 6.60 21.81 9.49
CA PRO A 232 5.83 22.88 10.10
C PRO A 232 5.60 22.65 11.59
N GLU A 233 5.45 23.73 12.35
CA GLU A 233 5.18 23.68 13.78
C GLU A 233 3.70 23.36 14.06
N PHE A 234 3.30 22.11 13.84
CA PHE A 234 1.99 21.59 14.24
C PHE A 234 2.13 20.69 15.46
N PRO A 235 1.20 20.77 16.44
CA PRO A 235 1.20 19.86 17.59
C PRO A 235 1.21 18.38 17.18
N GLU A 236 0.54 18.03 16.10
CA GLU A 236 0.46 16.68 15.54
C GLU A 236 1.80 16.15 15.02
N LEU A 237 2.77 17.04 14.78
CA LEU A 237 4.10 16.70 14.28
C LEU A 237 5.20 16.81 15.34
N GLU A 238 4.89 17.21 16.57
CA GLU A 238 5.89 17.33 17.65
C GLU A 238 6.59 16.00 17.92
N GLY A 239 5.82 14.88 17.94
CA GLY A 239 6.36 13.53 18.10
C GLY A 239 7.29 13.11 16.96
N VAL A 240 7.00 13.53 15.73
CA VAL A 240 7.84 13.29 14.54
C VAL A 240 9.19 13.98 14.69
N ALA A 241 9.16 15.27 15.00
CA ALA A 241 10.39 16.07 15.20
C ALA A 241 11.24 15.53 16.35
N ALA A 242 10.61 15.13 17.46
CA ALA A 242 11.30 14.56 18.61
C ALA A 242 11.93 13.18 18.32
N SER A 243 11.23 12.34 17.57
CA SER A 243 11.73 11.02 17.16
C SER A 243 12.95 11.14 16.24
N LEU A 244 12.93 12.10 15.32
CA LEU A 244 14.06 12.41 14.45
C LEU A 244 15.29 12.88 15.21
N ALA A 245 15.09 13.80 16.16
CA ALA A 245 16.20 14.37 16.94
C ALA A 245 16.90 13.32 17.82
N ASN A 246 16.18 12.28 18.24
CA ASN A 246 16.67 11.26 19.18
C ASN A 246 17.12 9.96 18.50
N GLY A 247 16.87 9.76 17.21
CA GLY A 247 17.17 8.51 16.49
C GLY A 247 16.47 7.27 17.09
N ALA A 248 15.35 7.45 17.79
CA ALA A 248 14.93 6.54 18.83
C ALA A 248 13.75 5.61 18.49
N THR A 249 13.08 5.75 17.36
CA THR A 249 11.95 4.87 17.05
C THR A 249 12.16 4.21 15.69
N PRO A 250 12.29 2.87 15.63
CA PRO A 250 12.25 2.19 14.35
C PRO A 250 10.92 2.51 13.67
N PRO A 251 10.92 2.78 12.36
CA PRO A 251 9.71 3.09 11.64
C PRO A 251 8.72 1.93 11.77
N LEU A 252 7.43 2.25 11.96
CA LEU A 252 6.36 1.24 12.03
C LEU A 252 6.37 0.31 10.82
N CYS A 253 6.60 0.88 9.63
CA CYS A 253 6.80 0.15 8.39
C CYS A 253 8.30 0.07 8.09
N ALA A 254 8.82 -1.14 7.95
CA ALA A 254 10.21 -1.33 7.58
C ALA A 254 10.48 -0.74 6.19
N ARG A 255 11.57 0.00 6.09
CA ARG A 255 12.03 0.56 4.83
C ARG A 255 12.62 -0.55 3.97
N THR A 256 12.18 -0.64 2.71
CA THR A 256 12.65 -1.67 1.78
C THR A 256 13.49 -1.06 0.66
N TRP A 257 14.41 -1.85 0.13
CA TRP A 257 15.29 -1.47 -0.98
C TRP A 257 14.52 -1.29 -2.29
N GLY A 258 13.49 -2.10 -2.50
CA GLY A 258 12.68 -2.09 -3.73
C GLY A 258 13.35 -2.79 -4.91
N GLU A 259 12.90 -2.46 -6.11
CA GLU A 259 13.35 -3.09 -7.37
C GLU A 259 14.65 -2.45 -7.90
N ARG A 260 15.66 -2.36 -7.06
CA ARG A 260 17.01 -1.94 -7.44
C ARG A 260 17.94 -3.14 -7.47
N ASP A 261 18.99 -3.07 -8.27
CA ASP A 261 20.08 -4.02 -8.14
C ASP A 261 20.73 -3.89 -6.75
N PRO A 262 21.11 -5.00 -6.12
CA PRO A 262 21.85 -4.94 -4.87
C PRO A 262 23.15 -4.13 -5.02
N PRO A 263 23.55 -3.36 -4.01
CA PRO A 263 24.71 -2.45 -4.11
C PRO A 263 26.03 -3.21 -4.30
N ASP A 264 26.12 -4.46 -3.89
CA ASP A 264 27.29 -5.32 -3.99
C ASP A 264 27.34 -6.15 -5.28
N GLY A 265 26.28 -6.17 -6.06
CA GLY A 265 26.20 -6.91 -7.33
C GLY A 265 26.32 -8.44 -7.19
N THR A 266 26.24 -8.99 -5.97
CA THR A 266 26.40 -10.45 -5.74
C THR A 266 25.26 -11.26 -6.28
N GLY A 267 24.04 -10.68 -6.35
CA GLY A 267 22.82 -11.40 -6.68
C GLY A 267 22.39 -12.40 -5.59
N GLU A 268 23.08 -12.40 -4.44
CA GLU A 268 22.69 -13.22 -3.29
C GLU A 268 21.37 -12.73 -2.71
N GLY A 269 20.46 -13.63 -2.39
CA GLY A 269 19.18 -13.28 -1.81
C GLY A 269 18.51 -14.49 -1.14
N CYS A 270 17.64 -14.18 -0.19
CA CYS A 270 16.83 -15.19 0.47
C CYS A 270 15.44 -14.63 0.82
N LEU A 271 14.49 -15.55 0.99
CA LEU A 271 13.12 -15.26 1.39
C LEU A 271 12.81 -16.00 2.70
N VAL A 272 12.34 -15.25 3.69
CA VAL A 272 11.78 -15.77 4.94
C VAL A 272 10.27 -15.68 4.86
N MET A 273 9.57 -16.80 5.10
CA MET A 273 8.11 -16.87 5.09
C MET A 273 7.58 -17.27 6.46
N ILE A 274 6.69 -16.47 7.00
CA ILE A 274 6.13 -16.60 8.34
C ILE A 274 4.62 -16.69 8.23
N PRO A 275 3.95 -17.69 8.85
CA PRO A 275 2.48 -17.69 8.91
C PRO A 275 1.97 -16.38 9.50
N ALA A 276 0.90 -15.81 8.93
CA ALA A 276 0.39 -14.50 9.39
C ALA A 276 -0.10 -14.54 10.85
N ALA A 277 -0.47 -15.71 11.36
CA ALA A 277 -0.79 -15.90 12.78
C ALA A 277 0.42 -15.62 13.70
N ASP A 278 1.63 -15.80 13.17
CA ASP A 278 2.90 -15.63 13.88
C ASP A 278 3.65 -14.36 13.42
N ALA A 279 2.93 -13.38 12.89
CA ALA A 279 3.51 -12.15 12.31
C ALA A 279 4.41 -11.36 13.29
N HIS A 280 4.29 -11.59 14.61
CA HIS A 280 5.20 -11.01 15.60
C HIS A 280 6.65 -11.45 15.37
N MET A 281 6.90 -12.67 14.85
CA MET A 281 8.21 -13.17 14.50
C MET A 281 8.86 -12.37 13.35
N ALA A 282 8.06 -11.78 12.47
CA ALA A 282 8.59 -10.95 11.39
C ALA A 282 9.38 -9.75 11.93
N ARG A 283 8.94 -9.17 13.04
CA ARG A 283 9.67 -8.08 13.70
C ARG A 283 11.01 -8.53 14.26
N GLU A 284 11.08 -9.72 14.83
CA GLU A 284 12.31 -10.31 15.34
C GLU A 284 13.31 -10.58 14.21
N VAL A 285 12.82 -11.14 13.10
CA VAL A 285 13.64 -11.37 11.88
C VAL A 285 14.19 -10.05 11.34
N LEU A 286 13.35 -9.00 11.26
CA LEU A 286 13.78 -7.68 10.80
C LEU A 286 14.84 -7.06 11.72
N GLN A 287 14.68 -7.18 13.02
CA GLN A 287 15.64 -6.66 14.00
C GLN A 287 17.01 -7.39 13.92
N MET A 288 16.98 -8.70 13.66
CA MET A 288 18.20 -9.47 13.47
C MET A 288 18.88 -9.11 12.13
N ALA A 289 18.10 -8.96 11.06
CA ALA A 289 18.62 -8.54 9.76
C ALA A 289 19.27 -7.15 9.84
N GLU A 290 18.65 -6.21 10.57
CA GLU A 290 19.22 -4.87 10.84
C GLU A 290 20.54 -4.99 11.60
N THR A 291 20.60 -5.81 12.66
CA THR A 291 21.81 -6.06 13.44
C THR A 291 22.93 -6.64 12.57
N ALA A 292 22.59 -7.56 11.67
CA ALA A 292 23.51 -8.17 10.73
C ALA A 292 23.81 -7.28 9.51
N LYS A 293 23.17 -6.09 9.40
CA LYS A 293 23.26 -5.19 8.26
C LYS A 293 22.86 -5.81 6.92
N VAL A 294 21.92 -6.74 6.98
CA VAL A 294 21.34 -7.39 5.81
C VAL A 294 20.26 -6.48 5.21
N LEU A 295 20.28 -6.36 3.89
CA LEU A 295 19.38 -5.49 3.16
C LEU A 295 17.98 -6.12 3.04
N LEU A 296 16.95 -5.46 3.58
CA LEU A 296 15.56 -5.83 3.33
C LEU A 296 15.15 -5.32 1.94
N VAL A 297 14.93 -6.24 1.00
CA VAL A 297 14.60 -5.90 -0.39
C VAL A 297 13.13 -5.60 -0.52
N ARG A 298 12.26 -6.46 0.05
CA ARG A 298 10.81 -6.35 -0.12
C ARG A 298 10.06 -7.09 0.98
N THR A 299 8.83 -6.62 1.22
CA THR A 299 7.87 -7.29 2.11
C THR A 299 6.58 -7.54 1.35
N ASN A 300 5.90 -8.66 1.62
CA ASN A 300 4.61 -8.95 1.04
C ASN A 300 3.77 -9.84 1.96
N ILE A 301 2.45 -9.71 1.90
CA ILE A 301 1.50 -10.64 2.50
C ILE A 301 0.70 -11.30 1.40
N CYS A 302 0.82 -12.60 1.27
CA CYS A 302 0.10 -13.36 0.28
C CYS A 302 -0.44 -14.68 0.85
N GLN A 303 -1.34 -15.30 0.12
CA GLN A 303 -1.77 -16.66 0.38
C GLN A 303 -1.04 -17.58 -0.61
N LEU A 304 -0.29 -18.53 -0.08
CA LEU A 304 0.40 -19.53 -0.89
C LEU A 304 -0.54 -20.70 -1.19
N ASN A 305 -0.37 -21.32 -2.35
CA ASN A 305 -1.07 -22.56 -2.68
C ASN A 305 -0.11 -23.76 -2.56
N GLU A 306 -0.68 -24.97 -2.40
CA GLU A 306 0.10 -26.18 -2.26
C GLU A 306 0.99 -26.46 -3.49
N ALA A 307 0.55 -26.09 -4.69
CA ALA A 307 1.32 -26.30 -5.91
C ALA A 307 2.62 -25.49 -5.90
N TRP A 308 2.59 -24.26 -5.40
CA TRP A 308 3.78 -23.43 -5.24
C TRP A 308 4.70 -23.95 -4.14
N LEU A 309 4.16 -24.51 -3.06
CA LEU A 309 4.93 -25.06 -1.95
C LEU A 309 5.54 -26.45 -2.25
N LYS A 310 4.95 -27.22 -3.17
CA LYS A 310 5.34 -28.60 -3.46
C LYS A 310 6.83 -28.80 -3.79
N PRO A 311 7.49 -28.00 -4.64
CA PRO A 311 8.92 -28.17 -4.92
C PRO A 311 9.80 -28.02 -3.68
N PHE A 312 9.40 -27.18 -2.72
CA PHE A 312 10.16 -26.97 -1.48
C PHE A 312 9.99 -28.12 -0.49
N LEU A 313 8.85 -28.80 -0.55
CA LEU A 313 8.59 -30.01 0.25
C LEU A 313 9.42 -31.21 -0.24
N GLU A 314 9.44 -31.39 -1.56
CA GLU A 314 10.16 -32.51 -2.20
C GLU A 314 11.66 -32.31 -2.17
N GLY A 315 12.15 -31.06 -2.17
CA GLY A 315 13.57 -30.70 -2.11
C GLY A 315 14.18 -30.63 -0.71
N GLY A 316 13.41 -30.91 0.36
CA GLY A 316 13.90 -30.83 1.75
C GLY A 316 14.15 -29.38 2.25
N GLY A 317 13.73 -28.36 1.49
CA GLY A 317 13.90 -26.95 1.85
C GLY A 317 12.95 -26.44 2.94
N LEU A 318 11.94 -27.24 3.30
CA LEU A 318 10.98 -26.94 4.36
C LEU A 318 10.91 -28.11 5.34
N GLU A 319 11.51 -27.96 6.50
CA GLU A 319 11.37 -28.92 7.59
C GLU A 319 10.10 -28.61 8.41
N GLY A 320 9.23 -29.60 8.59
CA GLY A 320 8.07 -29.55 9.48
C GLY A 320 6.71 -29.48 8.77
N GLY A 321 6.02 -30.61 8.65
CA GLY A 321 4.70 -30.74 8.02
C GLY A 321 3.60 -29.79 8.60
N GLY A 322 3.76 -29.34 9.85
CA GLY A 322 2.86 -28.38 10.50
C GLY A 322 3.02 -26.95 9.93
N LEU A 323 4.25 -26.49 9.73
CA LEU A 323 4.55 -25.17 9.17
C LEU A 323 4.05 -25.06 7.72
N VAL A 324 4.31 -26.08 6.92
CA VAL A 324 3.85 -26.14 5.52
C VAL A 324 2.34 -26.05 5.42
N LYS A 325 1.63 -26.81 6.26
CA LYS A 325 0.17 -26.74 6.30
C LYS A 325 -0.31 -25.34 6.71
N SER A 326 0.34 -24.71 7.66
CA SER A 326 0.01 -23.35 8.09
C SER A 326 0.24 -22.32 6.96
N LEU A 327 1.35 -22.42 6.22
CA LEU A 327 1.64 -21.57 5.06
C LEU A 327 0.66 -21.81 3.90
N ALA A 328 0.22 -23.07 3.66
CA ALA A 328 -0.69 -23.41 2.56
C ALA A 328 -2.15 -23.03 2.83
N THR A 329 -2.57 -23.00 4.09
CA THR A 329 -3.97 -22.77 4.47
C THR A 329 -4.29 -21.35 4.89
N GLY A 330 -3.28 -20.53 5.15
CA GLY A 330 -3.42 -19.15 5.64
C GLY A 330 -2.64 -18.14 4.80
N LYS A 331 -2.79 -16.88 5.17
CA LYS A 331 -1.88 -15.84 4.69
C LYS A 331 -0.51 -15.98 5.34
N CYS A 332 0.53 -15.63 4.62
CA CYS A 332 1.89 -15.55 5.15
C CYS A 332 2.51 -14.17 4.92
N VAL A 333 3.39 -13.78 5.83
CA VAL A 333 4.30 -12.64 5.68
C VAL A 333 5.57 -13.18 5.03
N GLY A 334 5.97 -12.61 3.91
CA GLY A 334 7.25 -12.86 3.28
C GLY A 334 8.17 -11.65 3.42
N LEU A 335 9.43 -11.91 3.75
CA LEU A 335 10.49 -10.94 3.89
C LEU A 335 11.64 -11.36 2.97
N GLU A 336 11.86 -10.61 1.89
CA GLU A 336 12.96 -10.86 0.96
C GLU A 336 14.17 -10.03 1.38
N PHE A 337 15.30 -10.69 1.49
CA PHE A 337 16.58 -10.07 1.81
C PHE A 337 17.56 -10.25 0.68
N GLY A 338 18.55 -9.35 0.59
CA GLY A 338 19.60 -9.40 -0.43
C GLY A 338 20.91 -8.83 0.06
N GLY A 339 21.95 -9.04 -0.75
CA GLY A 339 23.29 -8.60 -0.47
C GLY A 339 24.20 -9.71 0.10
N GLU A 340 25.51 -9.47 0.04
CA GLU A 340 26.53 -10.42 0.47
C GLU A 340 26.32 -10.88 1.90
N GLY A 341 26.33 -12.20 2.12
CA GLY A 341 26.20 -12.83 3.44
C GLY A 341 24.77 -12.88 3.98
N CYS A 342 23.74 -12.43 3.25
CA CYS A 342 22.36 -12.46 3.73
C CYS A 342 21.86 -13.89 4.02
N VAL A 343 22.24 -14.86 3.20
CA VAL A 343 21.86 -16.25 3.36
C VAL A 343 22.49 -16.83 4.63
N GLU A 344 23.78 -16.60 4.86
CA GLU A 344 24.49 -17.07 6.06
C GLU A 344 23.93 -16.47 7.33
N ALA A 345 23.71 -15.14 7.34
CA ALA A 345 23.20 -14.40 8.49
C ALA A 345 21.81 -14.86 8.92
N LEU A 346 20.93 -15.21 7.97
CA LEU A 346 19.53 -15.54 8.24
C LEU A 346 19.25 -17.04 8.31
N ARG A 347 20.11 -17.90 7.75
CA ARG A 347 19.94 -19.36 7.82
C ARG A 347 19.96 -19.89 9.26
N GLY A 348 20.76 -19.30 10.13
CA GLY A 348 20.82 -19.65 11.55
C GLY A 348 19.47 -19.49 12.26
N LEU A 349 18.63 -18.58 11.77
CA LEU A 349 17.27 -18.34 12.26
C LEU A 349 16.30 -19.46 11.89
N ALA A 350 16.42 -20.02 10.70
CA ALA A 350 15.57 -21.12 10.24
C ALA A 350 15.63 -22.33 11.17
N SER A 351 16.78 -22.54 11.82
CA SER A 351 16.99 -23.63 12.78
C SER A 351 16.22 -23.47 14.09
N SER A 352 15.76 -22.24 14.42
CA SER A 352 14.97 -21.98 15.62
C SER A 352 13.49 -22.34 15.49
N GLY A 353 13.02 -22.65 14.27
CA GLY A 353 11.65 -23.11 13.98
C GLY A 353 10.62 -21.97 13.87
N GLY A 354 9.52 -22.27 13.17
CA GLY A 354 8.37 -21.36 13.05
C GLY A 354 8.26 -20.58 11.75
N PHE A 355 9.27 -20.60 10.86
CA PHE A 355 9.21 -19.99 9.54
C PHE A 355 9.96 -20.82 8.49
N ALA A 356 9.63 -20.57 7.21
CA ALA A 356 10.30 -21.20 6.07
C ALA A 356 11.40 -20.28 5.54
N PHE A 357 12.51 -20.87 5.09
CA PHE A 357 13.65 -20.16 4.55
C PHE A 357 14.00 -20.69 3.16
N LEU A 358 14.10 -19.79 2.18
CA LEU A 358 14.43 -20.09 0.79
C LEU A 358 15.64 -19.26 0.38
N ASP A 359 16.70 -19.91 -0.04
CA ASP A 359 18.01 -19.31 -0.34
C ASP A 359 18.33 -19.25 -1.85
N ASN A 360 17.38 -19.64 -2.71
CA ASN A 360 17.54 -19.54 -4.15
C ASN A 360 16.51 -18.57 -4.73
N PRO A 361 16.92 -17.36 -5.21
CA PRO A 361 16.03 -16.36 -5.77
C PRO A 361 15.16 -16.85 -6.93
N ASP A 362 15.62 -17.78 -7.73
CA ASP A 362 14.85 -18.33 -8.85
C ASP A 362 13.62 -19.13 -8.37
N HIS A 363 13.71 -19.74 -7.19
CA HIS A 363 12.63 -20.53 -6.63
C HIS A 363 11.46 -19.70 -6.09
N TYR A 364 11.71 -18.44 -5.71
CA TYR A 364 10.67 -17.60 -5.16
C TYR A 364 10.36 -16.34 -6.01
N ALA A 365 10.83 -16.30 -7.25
CA ALA A 365 10.61 -15.15 -8.14
C ALA A 365 9.12 -14.80 -8.31
N GLU A 366 8.24 -15.79 -8.42
CA GLU A 366 6.80 -15.60 -8.53
C GLU A 366 6.18 -14.97 -7.27
N TRP A 367 6.72 -15.24 -6.10
CA TRP A 367 6.23 -14.68 -4.84
C TRP A 367 6.24 -13.14 -4.85
N ARG A 368 7.20 -12.54 -5.52
CA ARG A 368 7.36 -11.08 -5.62
C ARG A 368 6.14 -10.37 -6.16
N TYR A 369 5.33 -11.08 -6.95
CA TYR A 369 4.17 -10.52 -7.65
C TYR A 369 2.83 -11.05 -7.12
N MET A 370 2.83 -11.92 -6.12
CA MET A 370 1.61 -12.45 -5.54
C MET A 370 0.80 -11.35 -4.85
N GLY A 371 -0.46 -11.16 -5.28
CA GLY A 371 -1.37 -10.19 -4.68
C GLY A 371 -1.12 -8.73 -5.09
N VAL A 372 -0.23 -8.48 -6.05
CA VAL A 372 0.14 -7.13 -6.49
C VAL A 372 -1.00 -6.37 -7.21
N ASP A 373 -1.91 -7.10 -7.82
CA ASP A 373 -3.04 -6.51 -8.56
C ASP A 373 -4.33 -6.41 -7.71
N GLY A 374 -4.28 -6.79 -6.43
CA GLY A 374 -5.34 -6.62 -5.42
C GLY A 374 -6.37 -7.73 -5.37
#